data_1563936266bfe431b77d9b9d4bd448fd
#
_entry.id   1563936266bfe431b77d9b9d4bd448fd
#
_cell.length_a   1.000
_cell.length_b   1.000
_cell.length_c   1.000
_cell.angle_alpha   90.00
_cell.angle_beta   90.00
_cell.angle_gamma   90.00
#
_symmetry.space_group_name_H-M   'P 1'
#
loop_
_entity.id
_entity.type
_entity.pdbx_description
1 polymer ?
#
loop_
_entity_poly.entity_id
_entity_poly.type
_entity_poly.pdbx_seq_one_letter_code
_entity_poly.pdbx_strand_id
1 'polypeptide(L)'
;MEDKKCDITTFGEILIDFTSQKPNEDGQMLYARNPGGAPANVAVAARRLGARTAFLGKAGKDMHGEFLRSVLEKEQVDTRGLLLDEKFFTTLAFVEVQESGERTFSFARKPGADTNIQKEELNLDILDHTMIFHVGSLSLTDQPARDTTFYAVERAKKNGSIISYDPNYRASLWRDEETAKIQMRSLIPYADIVKISDEETELLTGYKQVEEAAKFLHQQGVAVVAVTMGEHGAYIYNKDGGVKVPGFAARQIGDTNGAGDSFWGGFLYRICYAGKQLKDLTKEELEEYVRFGNAVASLCV
;
A
#
# COMPACT_ATOMS: atom_id res chain seq x y z
N MET A 1 2.39 0.99 -27.52
CA MET A 1 1.91 1.28 -26.16
C MET A 1 1.46 2.72 -26.19
N GLU A 2 0.17 2.98 -26.01
CA GLU A 2 -0.32 4.34 -25.81
C GLU A 2 0.47 5.02 -24.70
N ASP A 3 0.66 6.32 -24.82
CA ASP A 3 1.53 7.11 -23.96
C ASP A 3 0.98 7.12 -22.52
N LYS A 4 1.44 6.18 -21.67
CA LYS A 4 1.04 6.13 -20.27
C LYS A 4 1.58 7.36 -19.55
N LYS A 5 0.70 8.24 -19.09
CA LYS A 5 1.03 9.52 -18.44
C LYS A 5 1.56 9.36 -17.03
N CYS A 6 1.20 8.24 -16.38
CA CYS A 6 1.57 7.91 -15.01
C CYS A 6 2.21 6.52 -14.95
N ASP A 7 3.30 6.40 -14.21
CA ASP A 7 4.00 5.12 -14.03
C ASP A 7 3.29 4.27 -12.97
N ILE A 8 2.94 4.90 -11.84
CA ILE A 8 2.23 4.23 -10.73
C ILE A 8 1.11 5.14 -10.23
N THR A 9 -0.11 4.65 -10.28
CA THR A 9 -1.26 5.27 -9.59
C THR A 9 -1.66 4.40 -8.43
N THR A 10 -1.82 4.99 -7.26
CA THR A 10 -2.28 4.28 -6.07
C THR A 10 -3.68 4.73 -5.68
N PHE A 11 -4.50 3.79 -5.18
CA PHE A 11 -5.87 4.05 -4.74
C PHE A 11 -6.10 3.47 -3.35
N GLY A 12 -6.71 4.27 -2.48
CA GLY A 12 -7.11 3.82 -1.16
C GLY A 12 -7.13 4.93 -0.12
N GLU A 13 -6.82 4.57 1.11
CA GLU A 13 -6.82 5.48 2.23
C GLU A 13 -5.61 6.43 2.21
N ILE A 14 -5.87 7.64 2.64
CA ILE A 14 -4.90 8.60 3.14
C ILE A 14 -5.42 9.14 4.47
N LEU A 15 -4.58 9.21 5.48
CA LEU A 15 -5.00 9.46 6.84
C LEU A 15 -3.91 10.18 7.67
N ILE A 16 -4.25 10.57 8.87
CA ILE A 16 -3.26 11.06 9.84
C ILE A 16 -2.93 9.97 10.84
N ASP A 17 -1.64 9.71 11.02
CA ASP A 17 -1.12 8.95 12.14
C ASP A 17 -0.71 9.91 13.27
N PHE A 18 -1.45 9.91 14.37
CA PHE A 18 -1.08 10.56 15.60
C PHE A 18 -0.24 9.60 16.46
N THR A 19 1.07 9.73 16.39
CA THR A 19 1.98 8.87 17.15
C THR A 19 2.30 9.50 18.50
N SER A 20 2.10 8.74 19.58
CA SER A 20 2.38 9.17 20.94
C SER A 20 3.86 9.54 21.10
N GLN A 21 4.10 10.62 21.83
CA GLN A 21 5.40 11.13 22.19
C GLN A 21 5.58 11.05 23.71
N LYS A 22 6.76 11.34 24.22
CA LYS A 22 6.95 11.50 25.67
C LYS A 22 6.04 12.61 26.19
N PRO A 23 5.43 12.44 27.38
CA PRO A 23 4.66 13.50 28.02
C PRO A 23 5.50 14.77 28.17
N ASN A 24 4.84 15.93 28.13
CA ASN A 24 5.48 17.22 28.47
C ASN A 24 5.75 17.32 29.98
N GLU A 25 6.33 18.46 30.40
CA GLU A 25 6.68 18.74 31.79
C GLU A 25 5.46 18.73 32.74
N ASP A 26 4.25 19.01 32.21
CA ASP A 26 2.98 18.97 32.93
C ASP A 26 2.33 17.57 32.95
N GLY A 27 2.98 16.56 32.40
CA GLY A 27 2.49 15.19 32.31
C GLY A 27 1.43 14.96 31.20
N GLN A 28 1.22 15.92 30.32
CA GLN A 28 0.27 15.79 29.20
C GLN A 28 0.90 14.98 28.07
N MET A 29 0.14 13.99 27.57
CA MET A 29 0.53 13.19 26.40
C MET A 29 0.56 14.05 25.16
N LEU A 30 1.67 14.02 24.45
CA LEU A 30 1.83 14.69 23.15
C LEU A 30 1.69 13.68 22.01
N TYR A 31 1.22 14.15 20.87
CA TYR A 31 1.12 13.36 19.66
C TYR A 31 1.76 14.09 18.47
N ALA A 32 2.67 13.42 17.78
CA ALA A 32 3.16 13.91 16.49
C ALA A 32 2.11 13.60 15.40
N ARG A 33 1.80 14.61 14.58
CA ARG A 33 0.89 14.47 13.44
C ARG A 33 1.69 14.07 12.20
N ASN A 34 1.55 12.84 11.77
CA ASN A 34 2.23 12.29 10.61
C ASN A 34 1.25 11.99 9.48
N PRO A 35 1.63 12.21 8.20
CA PRO A 35 0.86 11.69 7.08
C PRO A 35 0.99 10.18 7.04
N GLY A 36 -0.12 9.47 6.76
CA GLY A 36 -0.19 8.02 6.69
C GLY A 36 -1.14 7.55 5.60
N GLY A 37 -1.32 6.24 5.51
CA GLY A 37 -2.08 5.54 4.48
C GLY A 37 -1.14 4.79 3.54
N ALA A 38 -1.25 3.45 3.52
CA ALA A 38 -0.32 2.61 2.79
C ALA A 38 -0.24 2.94 1.29
N PRO A 39 -1.35 3.13 0.55
CA PRO A 39 -1.27 3.51 -0.85
C PRO A 39 -0.58 4.87 -1.08
N ALA A 40 -0.80 5.84 -0.19
CA ALA A 40 -0.12 7.14 -0.27
C ALA A 40 1.39 7.01 -0.03
N ASN A 41 1.79 6.19 0.94
CA ASN A 41 3.20 5.90 1.22
C ASN A 41 3.90 5.23 0.02
N VAL A 42 3.25 4.27 -0.64
CA VAL A 42 3.77 3.63 -1.87
C VAL A 42 3.98 4.68 -2.98
N ALA A 43 3.00 5.58 -3.19
CA ALA A 43 3.11 6.64 -4.20
C ALA A 43 4.30 7.57 -3.91
N VAL A 44 4.46 8.02 -2.66
CA VAL A 44 5.56 8.89 -2.24
C VAL A 44 6.91 8.19 -2.38
N ALA A 45 7.02 6.94 -1.92
CA ALA A 45 8.27 6.17 -2.03
C ALA A 45 8.70 6.03 -3.50
N ALA A 46 7.80 5.63 -4.39
CA ALA A 46 8.09 5.51 -5.82
C ALA A 46 8.41 6.88 -6.46
N ARG A 47 7.73 7.96 -6.03
CA ARG A 47 7.98 9.32 -6.53
C ARG A 47 9.37 9.81 -6.18
N ARG A 48 9.83 9.59 -4.95
CA ARG A 48 11.18 9.94 -4.50
C ARG A 48 12.29 9.24 -5.28
N LEU A 49 11.98 8.09 -5.88
CA LEU A 49 12.89 7.36 -6.78
C LEU A 49 12.84 7.87 -8.22
N GLY A 50 11.90 8.76 -8.55
CA GLY A 50 11.78 9.38 -9.86
C GLY A 50 10.61 8.91 -10.73
N ALA A 51 9.74 8.00 -10.23
CA ALA A 51 8.52 7.62 -10.95
C ALA A 51 7.53 8.79 -11.05
N ARG A 52 6.72 8.81 -12.10
CA ARG A 52 5.54 9.68 -12.21
C ARG A 52 4.40 9.00 -11.46
N THR A 53 4.02 9.54 -10.30
CA THR A 53 3.02 8.92 -9.43
C THR A 53 1.78 9.80 -9.30
N ALA A 54 0.62 9.16 -9.13
CA ALA A 54 -0.64 9.80 -8.80
C ALA A 54 -1.32 9.07 -7.64
N PHE A 55 -2.11 9.81 -6.88
CA PHE A 55 -2.93 9.27 -5.81
C PHE A 55 -4.42 9.50 -6.10
N LEU A 56 -5.21 8.43 -6.03
CA LEU A 56 -6.67 8.46 -6.07
C LEU A 56 -7.20 8.09 -4.69
N GLY A 57 -8.05 8.93 -4.12
CA GLY A 57 -8.63 8.70 -2.81
C GLY A 57 -9.41 9.88 -2.31
N LYS A 58 -9.86 9.83 -1.05
CA LYS A 58 -10.68 10.87 -0.46
C LYS A 58 -10.27 11.13 0.99
N ALA A 59 -10.10 12.41 1.34
CA ALA A 59 -9.93 12.89 2.70
C ALA A 59 -11.04 13.90 3.03
N GLY A 60 -11.16 14.32 4.26
CA GLY A 60 -12.09 15.38 4.64
C GLY A 60 -11.63 16.76 4.16
N LYS A 61 -12.57 17.67 3.89
CA LYS A 61 -12.27 19.09 3.68
C LYS A 61 -12.07 19.76 5.04
N ASP A 62 -11.04 19.35 5.73
CA ASP A 62 -10.65 19.78 7.05
C ASP A 62 -9.15 20.09 7.13
N MET A 63 -8.66 20.55 8.28
CA MET A 63 -7.24 20.89 8.46
C MET A 63 -6.28 19.71 8.23
N HIS A 64 -6.77 18.48 8.33
CA HIS A 64 -5.98 17.27 8.13
C HIS A 64 -5.93 16.88 6.66
N GLY A 65 -7.06 16.93 5.95
CA GLY A 65 -7.11 16.67 4.52
C GLY A 65 -6.30 17.68 3.71
N GLU A 66 -6.39 18.98 4.06
CA GLU A 66 -5.55 20.01 3.43
C GLU A 66 -4.06 19.79 3.71
N PHE A 67 -3.70 19.36 4.92
CA PHE A 67 -2.31 18.99 5.25
C PHE A 67 -1.85 17.81 4.39
N LEU A 68 -2.64 16.74 4.29
CA LEU A 68 -2.30 15.56 3.51
C LEU A 68 -2.12 15.90 2.03
N ARG A 69 -3.00 16.75 1.46
CA ARG A 69 -2.85 17.26 0.10
C ARG A 69 -1.53 17.98 -0.06
N SER A 70 -1.23 18.93 0.86
CA SER A 70 0.01 19.71 0.79
C SER A 70 1.27 18.84 0.87
N VAL A 71 1.23 17.75 1.65
CA VAL A 71 2.32 16.78 1.72
C VAL A 71 2.52 16.06 0.38
N LEU A 72 1.45 15.53 -0.23
CA LEU A 72 1.56 14.87 -1.52
C LEU A 72 2.06 15.83 -2.62
N GLU A 73 1.58 17.07 -2.63
CA GLU A 73 2.02 18.11 -3.58
C GLU A 73 3.52 18.44 -3.38
N LYS A 74 3.97 18.57 -2.13
CA LYS A 74 5.39 18.76 -1.81
C LYS A 74 6.26 17.61 -2.30
N GLU A 75 5.77 16.38 -2.18
CA GLU A 75 6.43 15.18 -2.70
C GLU A 75 6.22 15.01 -4.22
N GLN A 76 5.54 15.96 -4.87
CA GLN A 76 5.28 15.97 -6.32
C GLN A 76 4.48 14.75 -6.82
N VAL A 77 3.63 14.18 -5.99
CA VAL A 77 2.61 13.22 -6.40
C VAL A 77 1.45 13.96 -7.05
N ASP A 78 0.92 13.47 -8.15
CA ASP A 78 -0.27 14.07 -8.80
C ASP A 78 -1.50 13.89 -7.90
N THR A 79 -1.99 15.01 -7.37
CA THR A 79 -3.12 15.07 -6.43
C THR A 79 -4.48 15.35 -7.08
N ARG A 80 -4.56 15.41 -8.43
CA ARG A 80 -5.83 15.65 -9.15
C ARG A 80 -6.90 14.60 -8.89
N GLY A 81 -6.51 13.45 -8.34
CA GLY A 81 -7.39 12.37 -7.90
C GLY A 81 -7.66 12.32 -6.41
N LEU A 82 -7.09 13.23 -5.61
CA LEU A 82 -7.38 13.37 -4.18
C LEU A 82 -8.56 14.32 -3.99
N LEU A 83 -9.68 13.77 -3.54
CA LEU A 83 -10.90 14.51 -3.26
C LEU A 83 -10.90 15.00 -1.80
N LEU A 84 -11.45 16.19 -1.57
CA LEU A 84 -11.74 16.69 -0.21
C LEU A 84 -13.24 16.78 -0.01
N ASP A 85 -13.76 16.00 0.93
CA ASP A 85 -15.19 15.85 1.20
C ASP A 85 -15.67 16.83 2.28
N GLU A 86 -16.78 17.51 2.04
CA GLU A 86 -17.37 18.48 3.00
C GLU A 86 -18.19 17.81 4.11
N LYS A 87 -18.55 16.53 3.94
CA LYS A 87 -19.46 15.80 4.85
C LYS A 87 -18.72 14.84 5.78
N PHE A 88 -17.64 14.23 5.29
CA PHE A 88 -16.91 13.21 6.02
C PHE A 88 -15.52 13.72 6.41
N PHE A 89 -15.11 13.42 7.65
CA PHE A 89 -13.81 13.82 8.15
C PHE A 89 -12.69 12.95 7.61
N THR A 90 -11.48 13.52 7.62
CA THR A 90 -10.25 12.76 7.40
C THR A 90 -10.12 11.68 8.46
N THR A 91 -9.82 10.46 8.04
CA THR A 91 -9.54 9.34 8.95
C THR A 91 -8.32 9.64 9.81
N LEU A 92 -8.43 9.38 11.11
CA LEU A 92 -7.35 9.52 12.07
C LEU A 92 -6.99 8.16 12.67
N ALA A 93 -5.72 7.86 12.77
CA ALA A 93 -5.18 6.75 13.54
C ALA A 93 -4.40 7.31 14.73
N PHE A 94 -4.66 6.78 15.92
CA PHE A 94 -3.87 7.05 17.11
C PHE A 94 -2.98 5.84 17.36
N VAL A 95 -1.68 6.09 17.41
CA VAL A 95 -0.66 5.07 17.58
C VAL A 95 0.00 5.27 18.94
N GLU A 96 -0.24 4.34 19.86
CA GLU A 96 0.45 4.29 21.14
C GLU A 96 1.61 3.30 21.04
N VAL A 97 2.80 3.77 21.38
CA VAL A 97 4.00 2.94 21.46
C VAL A 97 4.23 2.60 22.94
N GLN A 98 4.13 1.31 23.26
CA GLN A 98 4.38 0.80 24.61
C GLN A 98 5.88 0.79 24.91
N GLU A 99 6.25 0.71 26.18
CA GLU A 99 7.67 0.59 26.60
C GLU A 99 8.35 -0.66 26.01
N SER A 100 7.58 -1.71 25.71
CA SER A 100 8.04 -2.91 25.00
C SER A 100 8.38 -2.68 23.53
N GLY A 101 8.01 -1.51 22.96
CA GLY A 101 8.06 -1.23 21.51
C GLY A 101 6.83 -1.71 20.75
N GLU A 102 5.91 -2.40 21.39
CA GLU A 102 4.64 -2.83 20.79
C GLU A 102 3.74 -1.62 20.50
N ARG A 103 3.00 -1.69 19.40
CA ARG A 103 2.13 -0.60 18.93
C ARG A 103 0.68 -1.00 19.02
N THR A 104 -0.11 -0.12 19.60
CA THR A 104 -1.58 -0.23 19.62
C THR A 104 -2.18 0.85 18.75
N PHE A 105 -3.12 0.45 17.89
CA PHE A 105 -3.79 1.37 16.95
C PHE A 105 -5.25 1.56 17.35
N SER A 106 -5.69 2.80 17.37
CA SER A 106 -7.10 3.17 17.49
C SER A 106 -7.48 4.10 16.35
N PHE A 107 -8.62 3.83 15.68
CA PHE A 107 -9.01 4.57 14.48
C PHE A 107 -10.32 5.35 14.70
N ALA A 108 -10.32 6.62 14.31
CA ALA A 108 -11.51 7.42 14.10
C ALA A 108 -11.84 7.45 12.60
N ARG A 109 -12.60 6.44 12.12
CA ARG A 109 -12.86 6.17 10.69
C ARG A 109 -14.33 5.87 10.36
N LYS A 110 -15.23 5.89 11.32
CA LYS A 110 -16.64 5.50 11.10
C LYS A 110 -17.58 6.67 11.37
N PRO A 111 -17.96 7.43 10.31
CA PRO A 111 -17.54 7.31 8.90
C PRO A 111 -16.29 8.14 8.59
N GLY A 112 -15.36 7.59 7.85
CA GLY A 112 -14.22 8.30 7.28
C GLY A 112 -14.47 8.71 5.83
N ALA A 113 -13.83 9.79 5.36
CA ALA A 113 -13.96 10.23 3.97
C ALA A 113 -13.48 9.16 2.97
N ASP A 114 -12.40 8.46 3.29
CA ASP A 114 -11.81 7.41 2.47
C ASP A 114 -12.74 6.21 2.22
N THR A 115 -13.65 5.90 3.16
CA THR A 115 -14.65 4.84 2.98
C THR A 115 -15.86 5.27 2.15
N ASN A 116 -15.99 6.57 1.87
CA ASN A 116 -17.14 7.17 1.20
C ASN A 116 -16.86 7.68 -0.22
N ILE A 117 -15.77 7.21 -0.84
CA ILE A 117 -15.47 7.53 -2.24
C ILE A 117 -16.38 6.76 -3.19
N GLN A 118 -16.99 7.47 -4.16
CA GLN A 118 -17.89 6.92 -5.16
C GLN A 118 -17.14 6.72 -6.48
N LYS A 119 -17.55 5.75 -7.30
CA LYS A 119 -16.94 5.49 -8.61
C LYS A 119 -17.06 6.67 -9.59
N GLU A 120 -18.13 7.45 -9.47
CA GLU A 120 -18.39 8.64 -10.27
C GLU A 120 -17.44 9.80 -9.95
N GLU A 121 -16.78 9.76 -8.79
CA GLU A 121 -15.83 10.78 -8.35
C GLU A 121 -14.39 10.50 -8.81
N LEU A 122 -14.12 9.31 -9.35
CA LEU A 122 -12.77 8.93 -9.79
C LEU A 122 -12.29 9.78 -10.96
N ASN A 123 -11.03 10.22 -10.90
CA ASN A 123 -10.37 10.84 -12.04
C ASN A 123 -9.98 9.75 -13.07
N LEU A 124 -10.85 9.59 -14.07
CA LEU A 124 -10.70 8.53 -15.09
C LEU A 124 -9.52 8.79 -16.03
N ASP A 125 -9.10 10.06 -16.26
CA ASP A 125 -7.92 10.34 -17.09
C ASP A 125 -6.65 9.77 -16.45
N ILE A 126 -6.49 9.89 -15.12
CA ILE A 126 -5.37 9.28 -14.40
C ILE A 126 -5.46 7.75 -14.45
N LEU A 127 -6.64 7.20 -14.14
CA LEU A 127 -6.85 5.76 -14.05
C LEU A 127 -6.59 5.06 -15.39
N ASP A 128 -7.05 5.63 -16.50
CA ASP A 128 -6.94 5.03 -17.83
C ASP A 128 -5.51 5.08 -18.40
N HIS A 129 -4.69 6.03 -17.92
CA HIS A 129 -3.34 6.24 -18.46
C HIS A 129 -2.23 5.85 -17.46
N THR A 130 -2.50 4.96 -16.54
CA THR A 130 -1.50 4.44 -15.60
C THR A 130 -0.87 3.12 -16.08
N MET A 131 0.43 2.91 -15.81
CA MET A 131 1.12 1.66 -16.11
C MET A 131 0.85 0.61 -15.01
N ILE A 132 1.02 0.99 -13.74
CA ILE A 132 0.71 0.14 -12.58
C ILE A 132 -0.39 0.82 -11.78
N PHE A 133 -1.46 0.07 -11.48
CA PHE A 133 -2.50 0.50 -10.56
C PHE A 133 -2.38 -0.30 -9.26
N HIS A 134 -2.08 0.38 -8.16
CA HIS A 134 -1.86 -0.23 -6.86
C HIS A 134 -3.01 0.04 -5.92
N VAL A 135 -3.46 -1.00 -5.21
CA VAL A 135 -4.52 -0.93 -4.21
C VAL A 135 -4.15 -1.70 -2.95
N GLY A 136 -4.68 -1.23 -1.81
CA GLY A 136 -4.69 -1.97 -0.55
C GLY A 136 -6.03 -2.66 -0.29
N SER A 137 -6.18 -3.27 0.90
CA SER A 137 -7.47 -3.87 1.29
C SER A 137 -8.35 -2.97 2.14
N LEU A 138 -7.83 -1.87 2.69
CA LEU A 138 -8.62 -1.02 3.59
C LEU A 138 -9.76 -0.28 2.90
N SER A 139 -9.68 -0.09 1.58
CA SER A 139 -10.81 0.39 0.77
C SER A 139 -11.92 -0.66 0.57
N LEU A 140 -11.70 -1.93 0.99
CA LEU A 140 -12.70 -3.01 0.94
C LEU A 140 -13.48 -3.17 2.23
N THR A 141 -13.14 -2.43 3.30
CA THR A 141 -13.80 -2.57 4.62
C THR A 141 -15.27 -2.20 4.57
N ASP A 142 -15.60 -1.14 3.83
CA ASP A 142 -16.92 -0.52 3.84
C ASP A 142 -17.39 -0.13 2.42
N GLN A 143 -18.70 0.02 2.27
CA GLN A 143 -19.32 0.62 1.09
C GLN A 143 -19.38 2.16 1.27
N PRO A 144 -19.29 2.91 0.18
CA PRO A 144 -19.20 2.53 -1.24
C PRO A 144 -17.76 2.29 -1.75
N ALA A 145 -16.73 2.54 -0.92
CA ALA A 145 -15.33 2.42 -1.33
C ALA A 145 -15.00 1.04 -1.89
N ARG A 146 -15.61 -0.04 -1.36
CA ARG A 146 -15.41 -1.40 -1.87
C ARG A 146 -15.81 -1.53 -3.34
N ASP A 147 -17.03 -1.12 -3.70
CA ASP A 147 -17.50 -1.19 -5.09
C ASP A 147 -16.67 -0.29 -6.00
N THR A 148 -16.26 0.87 -5.49
CA THR A 148 -15.37 1.80 -6.20
C THR A 148 -14.00 1.17 -6.46
N THR A 149 -13.46 0.40 -5.50
CA THR A 149 -12.20 -0.32 -5.66
C THR A 149 -12.28 -1.34 -6.80
N PHE A 150 -13.31 -2.18 -6.80
CA PHE A 150 -13.52 -3.17 -7.88
C PHE A 150 -13.69 -2.48 -9.24
N TYR A 151 -14.52 -1.46 -9.31
CA TYR A 151 -14.68 -0.68 -10.54
C TYR A 151 -13.35 -0.11 -11.07
N ALA A 152 -12.53 0.46 -10.18
CA ALA A 152 -11.23 1.03 -10.54
C ALA A 152 -10.24 -0.05 -11.03
N VAL A 153 -10.16 -1.19 -10.32
CA VAL A 153 -9.31 -2.32 -10.67
C VAL A 153 -9.70 -2.92 -12.03
N GLU A 154 -10.98 -3.18 -12.26
CA GLU A 154 -11.49 -3.73 -13.53
C GLU A 154 -11.21 -2.77 -14.69
N ARG A 155 -11.42 -1.46 -14.48
CA ARG A 155 -11.16 -0.44 -15.49
C ARG A 155 -9.68 -0.33 -15.82
N ALA A 156 -8.81 -0.26 -14.81
CA ALA A 156 -7.36 -0.20 -15.00
C ALA A 156 -6.84 -1.45 -15.75
N LYS A 157 -7.31 -2.64 -15.35
CA LYS A 157 -6.97 -3.91 -16.01
C LYS A 157 -7.42 -3.94 -17.47
N LYS A 158 -8.64 -3.48 -17.75
CA LYS A 158 -9.18 -3.36 -19.13
C LYS A 158 -8.32 -2.44 -20.00
N ASN A 159 -7.75 -1.40 -19.42
CA ASN A 159 -6.85 -0.45 -20.09
C ASN A 159 -5.38 -0.90 -20.10
N GLY A 160 -5.11 -2.17 -19.77
CA GLY A 160 -3.78 -2.78 -19.84
C GLY A 160 -2.82 -2.35 -18.73
N SER A 161 -3.33 -1.87 -17.61
CA SER A 161 -2.51 -1.62 -16.42
C SER A 161 -2.18 -2.92 -15.72
N ILE A 162 -0.98 -2.99 -15.13
CA ILE A 162 -0.60 -4.04 -14.18
C ILE A 162 -1.30 -3.74 -12.86
N ILE A 163 -2.00 -4.71 -12.30
CA ILE A 163 -2.67 -4.58 -11.01
C ILE A 163 -1.75 -5.06 -9.91
N SER A 164 -1.37 -4.14 -9.04
CA SER A 164 -0.56 -4.39 -7.84
C SER A 164 -1.43 -4.36 -6.60
N TYR A 165 -1.33 -5.38 -5.77
CA TYR A 165 -2.14 -5.53 -4.57
C TYR A 165 -1.27 -5.80 -3.34
N ASP A 166 -1.51 -5.03 -2.27
CA ASP A 166 -0.99 -5.27 -0.92
C ASP A 166 -2.16 -5.25 0.06
N PRO A 167 -2.58 -6.39 0.62
CA PRO A 167 -3.68 -6.43 1.58
C PRO A 167 -3.49 -5.49 2.76
N ASN A 168 -2.29 -5.42 3.29
CA ASN A 168 -1.92 -4.56 4.41
C ASN A 168 -2.95 -4.63 5.55
N TYR A 169 -3.19 -5.85 6.06
CA TYR A 169 -4.24 -6.18 7.00
C TYR A 169 -4.13 -5.38 8.30
N ARG A 170 -5.26 -4.84 8.75
CA ARG A 170 -5.40 -4.15 10.03
C ARG A 170 -6.64 -4.67 10.74
N ALA A 171 -6.48 -5.62 11.66
CA ALA A 171 -7.58 -6.33 12.32
C ALA A 171 -8.65 -5.38 12.90
N SER A 172 -8.22 -4.26 13.51
CA SER A 172 -9.11 -3.28 14.14
C SER A 172 -10.04 -2.52 13.20
N LEU A 173 -9.78 -2.55 11.88
CA LEU A 173 -10.61 -1.89 10.87
C LEU A 173 -11.66 -2.81 10.25
N TRP A 174 -11.56 -4.11 10.46
CA TRP A 174 -12.52 -5.07 9.95
C TRP A 174 -13.58 -5.39 11.00
N ARG A 175 -14.76 -5.79 10.54
CA ARG A 175 -15.84 -6.23 11.40
C ARG A 175 -15.47 -7.50 12.16
N ASP A 176 -14.85 -8.44 11.45
CA ASP A 176 -14.34 -9.72 11.93
C ASP A 176 -13.30 -10.27 10.93
N GLU A 177 -12.54 -11.27 11.37
CA GLU A 177 -11.46 -11.88 10.57
C GLU A 177 -11.99 -12.60 9.33
N GLU A 178 -13.16 -13.26 9.40
CA GLU A 178 -13.74 -13.95 8.26
C GLU A 178 -14.18 -12.97 7.17
N THR A 179 -14.78 -11.86 7.55
CA THR A 179 -15.10 -10.77 6.61
C THR A 179 -13.83 -10.24 5.94
N ALA A 180 -12.75 -10.04 6.71
CA ALA A 180 -11.47 -9.62 6.19
C ALA A 180 -10.90 -10.61 5.17
N LYS A 181 -10.86 -11.90 5.51
CA LYS A 181 -10.40 -12.98 4.61
C LYS A 181 -11.16 -12.99 3.30
N ILE A 182 -12.50 -12.97 3.36
CA ILE A 182 -13.35 -13.00 2.17
C ILE A 182 -13.06 -11.80 1.28
N GLN A 183 -13.05 -10.59 1.84
CA GLN A 183 -12.85 -9.37 1.06
C GLN A 183 -11.43 -9.26 0.50
N MET A 184 -10.41 -9.56 1.30
CA MET A 184 -9.02 -9.53 0.83
C MET A 184 -8.76 -10.54 -0.28
N ARG A 185 -9.28 -11.77 -0.15
CA ARG A 185 -9.15 -12.80 -1.17
C ARG A 185 -9.90 -12.48 -2.47
N SER A 186 -10.97 -11.68 -2.40
CA SER A 186 -11.76 -11.33 -3.58
C SER A 186 -11.01 -10.46 -4.60
N LEU A 187 -9.94 -9.77 -4.23
CA LEU A 187 -9.07 -9.04 -5.16
C LEU A 187 -7.96 -9.88 -5.80
N ILE A 188 -7.62 -11.05 -5.23
CA ILE A 188 -6.52 -11.89 -5.75
C ILE A 188 -6.70 -12.24 -7.25
N PRO A 189 -7.90 -12.61 -7.74
CA PRO A 189 -8.10 -12.94 -9.16
C PRO A 189 -7.85 -11.79 -10.14
N TYR A 190 -7.83 -10.56 -9.65
CA TYR A 190 -7.56 -9.37 -10.46
C TYR A 190 -6.09 -8.97 -10.44
N ALA A 191 -5.35 -9.37 -9.40
CA ALA A 191 -3.99 -8.94 -9.16
C ALA A 191 -2.97 -9.66 -10.06
N ASP A 192 -2.07 -8.89 -10.65
CA ASP A 192 -0.94 -9.41 -11.43
C ASP A 192 0.31 -9.53 -10.54
N ILE A 193 0.45 -8.64 -9.57
CA ILE A 193 1.53 -8.62 -8.57
C ILE A 193 0.91 -8.50 -7.18
N VAL A 194 1.31 -9.36 -6.25
CA VAL A 194 0.85 -9.33 -4.86
C VAL A 194 2.04 -9.23 -3.92
N LYS A 195 1.95 -8.33 -2.95
CA LYS A 195 2.83 -8.33 -1.76
C LYS A 195 1.98 -8.68 -0.55
N ILE A 196 2.50 -9.54 0.30
CA ILE A 196 1.97 -9.82 1.64
C ILE A 196 3.13 -9.81 2.66
N SER A 197 2.82 -9.69 3.94
CA SER A 197 3.78 -9.99 5.01
C SER A 197 3.73 -11.46 5.38
N ASP A 198 4.76 -11.96 6.05
CA ASP A 198 4.77 -13.33 6.61
C ASP A 198 3.65 -13.54 7.64
N GLU A 199 3.25 -12.50 8.37
CA GLU A 199 2.10 -12.52 9.29
C GLU A 199 0.75 -12.69 8.56
N GLU A 200 0.64 -12.25 7.30
CA GLU A 200 -0.57 -12.34 6.49
C GLU A 200 -0.71 -13.66 5.73
N THR A 201 0.35 -14.47 5.66
CA THR A 201 0.38 -15.69 4.84
C THR A 201 -0.75 -16.66 5.19
N GLU A 202 -0.89 -17.02 6.46
CA GLU A 202 -1.93 -17.96 6.93
C GLU A 202 -3.33 -17.39 6.72
N LEU A 203 -3.52 -16.11 7.01
CA LEU A 203 -4.80 -15.42 6.86
C LEU A 203 -5.31 -15.47 5.42
N LEU A 204 -4.44 -15.19 4.46
CA LEU A 204 -4.81 -15.10 3.05
C LEU A 204 -4.83 -16.43 2.33
N THR A 205 -3.91 -17.32 2.65
CA THR A 205 -3.68 -18.54 1.87
C THR A 205 -4.03 -19.82 2.62
N GLY A 206 -4.03 -19.79 3.94
CA GLY A 206 -4.13 -20.98 4.79
C GLY A 206 -2.79 -21.67 5.04
N TYR A 207 -1.69 -21.16 4.46
CA TYR A 207 -0.34 -21.68 4.65
C TYR A 207 0.49 -20.75 5.53
N LYS A 208 1.23 -21.30 6.49
CA LYS A 208 2.15 -20.55 7.37
C LYS A 208 3.49 -20.29 6.69
N GLN A 209 3.97 -21.24 5.87
CA GLN A 209 5.26 -21.13 5.22
C GLN A 209 5.19 -20.17 4.03
N VAL A 210 6.12 -19.24 3.97
CA VAL A 210 6.16 -18.19 2.94
C VAL A 210 6.25 -18.77 1.53
N GLU A 211 6.98 -19.87 1.36
CA GLU A 211 7.16 -20.57 0.09
C GLU A 211 5.84 -21.18 -0.41
N GLU A 212 5.10 -21.80 0.49
CA GLU A 212 3.81 -22.43 0.18
C GLU A 212 2.73 -21.38 -0.10
N ALA A 213 2.70 -20.30 0.69
CA ALA A 213 1.79 -19.17 0.50
C ALA A 213 2.04 -18.48 -0.85
N ALA A 214 3.29 -18.20 -1.19
CA ALA A 214 3.64 -17.57 -2.46
C ALA A 214 3.30 -18.47 -3.66
N LYS A 215 3.60 -19.76 -3.56
CA LYS A 215 3.23 -20.75 -4.59
C LYS A 215 1.72 -20.85 -4.76
N PHE A 216 0.96 -20.86 -3.67
CA PHE A 216 -0.51 -20.88 -3.71
C PHE A 216 -1.05 -19.65 -4.46
N LEU A 217 -0.62 -18.44 -4.11
CA LEU A 217 -1.05 -17.21 -4.78
C LEU A 217 -0.70 -17.21 -6.27
N HIS A 218 0.49 -17.70 -6.62
CA HIS A 218 0.89 -17.86 -8.02
C HIS A 218 -0.03 -18.82 -8.77
N GLN A 219 -0.44 -19.92 -8.15
CA GLN A 219 -1.41 -20.87 -8.72
C GLN A 219 -2.82 -20.27 -8.89
N GLN A 220 -3.16 -19.20 -8.15
CA GLN A 220 -4.39 -18.43 -8.36
C GLN A 220 -4.29 -17.41 -9.52
N GLY A 221 -3.16 -17.38 -10.25
CA GLY A 221 -2.97 -16.52 -11.42
C GLY A 221 -2.11 -15.27 -11.18
N VAL A 222 -1.62 -15.05 -9.97
CA VAL A 222 -0.70 -13.95 -9.67
C VAL A 222 0.65 -14.23 -10.33
N ALA A 223 1.12 -13.33 -11.20
CA ALA A 223 2.36 -13.54 -11.94
C ALA A 223 3.61 -13.41 -11.03
N VAL A 224 3.60 -12.48 -10.09
CA VAL A 224 4.71 -12.25 -9.16
C VAL A 224 4.17 -12.08 -7.74
N VAL A 225 4.71 -12.83 -6.80
CA VAL A 225 4.34 -12.78 -5.38
C VAL A 225 5.57 -12.42 -4.55
N ALA A 226 5.48 -11.37 -3.75
CA ALA A 226 6.48 -10.99 -2.74
C ALA A 226 5.92 -11.24 -1.33
N VAL A 227 6.71 -11.88 -0.47
CA VAL A 227 6.38 -12.05 0.96
C VAL A 227 7.48 -11.36 1.77
N THR A 228 7.14 -10.25 2.43
CA THR A 228 8.08 -9.52 3.30
C THR A 228 8.18 -10.22 4.67
N MET A 229 9.39 -10.28 5.23
CA MET A 229 9.72 -11.00 6.48
C MET A 229 10.47 -10.08 7.46
N GLY A 230 10.05 -8.82 7.55
CA GLY A 230 10.68 -7.83 8.42
C GLY A 230 12.18 -7.68 8.18
N GLU A 231 12.99 -7.77 9.23
CA GLU A 231 14.46 -7.68 9.15
C GLU A 231 15.12 -8.79 8.31
N HIS A 232 14.40 -9.90 8.12
CA HIS A 232 14.89 -11.03 7.32
C HIS A 232 14.78 -10.79 5.80
N GLY A 233 14.24 -9.65 5.36
CA GLY A 233 14.11 -9.27 3.97
C GLY A 233 12.81 -9.76 3.33
N ALA A 234 12.85 -10.33 2.14
CA ALA A 234 11.66 -10.79 1.46
C ALA A 234 11.91 -12.07 0.64
N TYR A 235 10.83 -12.84 0.46
CA TYR A 235 10.77 -13.96 -0.48
C TYR A 235 10.03 -13.52 -1.73
N ILE A 236 10.58 -13.80 -2.92
CA ILE A 236 9.96 -13.50 -4.20
C ILE A 236 9.70 -14.80 -4.96
N TYR A 237 8.55 -14.90 -5.63
CA TYR A 237 8.14 -16.07 -6.40
C TYR A 237 7.52 -15.67 -7.74
N ASN A 238 7.90 -16.36 -8.80
CA ASN A 238 7.29 -16.29 -10.13
C ASN A 238 7.27 -17.67 -10.81
N LYS A 239 7.05 -17.71 -12.11
CA LYS A 239 7.03 -18.94 -12.92
C LYS A 239 8.35 -19.76 -12.85
N ASP A 240 9.47 -19.10 -12.56
CA ASP A 240 10.81 -19.74 -12.49
C ASP A 240 11.13 -20.24 -11.06
N GLY A 241 10.15 -20.16 -10.14
CA GLY A 241 10.27 -20.53 -8.74
C GLY A 241 10.56 -19.35 -7.83
N GLY A 242 10.98 -19.62 -6.60
CA GLY A 242 11.16 -18.58 -5.59
C GLY A 242 12.59 -18.49 -5.05
N VAL A 243 12.92 -17.33 -4.45
CA VAL A 243 14.19 -17.07 -3.79
C VAL A 243 13.99 -16.13 -2.59
N LYS A 244 14.72 -16.38 -1.50
CA LYS A 244 14.84 -15.48 -0.35
C LYS A 244 15.94 -14.46 -0.60
N VAL A 245 15.61 -13.19 -0.38
CA VAL A 245 16.52 -12.05 -0.53
C VAL A 245 16.68 -11.40 0.84
N PRO A 246 17.87 -11.41 1.43
CA PRO A 246 18.09 -10.86 2.76
C PRO A 246 17.83 -9.36 2.82
N GLY A 247 17.37 -8.88 3.98
CA GLY A 247 17.24 -7.47 4.27
C GLY A 247 18.58 -6.77 4.47
N PHE A 248 18.54 -5.46 4.57
CA PHE A 248 19.69 -4.66 4.99
C PHE A 248 19.54 -4.28 6.45
N ALA A 249 20.62 -4.39 7.20
CA ALA A 249 20.63 -3.90 8.58
C ALA A 249 20.45 -2.37 8.59
N ALA A 250 19.42 -1.89 9.26
CA ALA A 250 19.27 -0.46 9.50
C ALA A 250 20.37 0.05 10.44
N ARG A 251 20.93 1.22 10.15
CA ARG A 251 21.97 1.82 11.01
C ARG A 251 21.43 2.29 12.36
N GLN A 252 20.19 2.70 12.37
CA GLN A 252 19.44 3.11 13.56
C GLN A 252 17.97 2.76 13.28
N ILE A 253 17.31 2.07 14.19
CA ILE A 253 15.88 1.79 14.08
C ILE A 253 15.13 2.93 14.76
N GLY A 254 14.42 3.74 13.98
CA GLY A 254 13.54 4.81 14.46
C GLY A 254 12.08 4.35 14.45
N ASP A 255 11.37 4.66 13.36
CA ASP A 255 9.99 4.28 13.14
C ASP A 255 9.89 3.31 11.97
N THR A 256 9.39 2.09 12.21
CA THR A 256 9.22 1.07 11.16
C THR A 256 7.92 1.23 10.36
N ASN A 257 7.08 2.23 10.67
CA ASN A 257 5.88 2.52 9.90
C ASN A 257 6.26 2.89 8.45
N GLY A 258 5.55 2.29 7.50
CA GLY A 258 5.78 2.55 6.08
C GLY A 258 7.01 1.85 5.47
N ALA A 259 7.78 1.06 6.24
CA ALA A 259 8.89 0.31 5.68
C ALA A 259 8.42 -0.69 4.60
N GLY A 260 7.32 -1.40 4.85
CA GLY A 260 6.68 -2.29 3.87
C GLY A 260 6.18 -1.55 2.64
N ASP A 261 5.59 -0.36 2.82
CA ASP A 261 5.12 0.48 1.73
C ASP A 261 6.29 1.03 0.91
N SER A 262 7.38 1.42 1.59
CA SER A 262 8.62 1.90 0.96
C SER A 262 9.32 0.80 0.17
N PHE A 263 9.39 -0.43 0.73
CA PHE A 263 9.84 -1.63 0.00
C PHE A 263 9.04 -1.79 -1.28
N TRP A 264 7.71 -1.72 -1.16
CA TRP A 264 6.83 -1.95 -2.30
C TRP A 264 6.92 -0.85 -3.36
N GLY A 265 6.99 0.41 -2.95
CA GLY A 265 7.25 1.54 -3.85
C GLY A 265 8.56 1.37 -4.64
N GLY A 266 9.62 0.93 -3.97
CA GLY A 266 10.91 0.63 -4.58
C GLY A 266 10.84 -0.54 -5.56
N PHE A 267 10.16 -1.62 -5.20
CA PHE A 267 9.96 -2.77 -6.08
C PHE A 267 9.14 -2.40 -7.33
N LEU A 268 8.01 -1.73 -7.16
CA LEU A 268 7.17 -1.28 -8.28
C LEU A 268 7.89 -0.29 -9.19
N TYR A 269 8.74 0.59 -8.64
CA TYR A 269 9.62 1.44 -9.43
C TYR A 269 10.49 0.62 -10.38
N ARG A 270 11.13 -0.45 -9.91
CA ARG A 270 11.95 -1.33 -10.76
C ARG A 270 11.13 -2.04 -11.83
N ILE A 271 9.89 -2.45 -11.51
CA ILE A 271 8.97 -3.04 -12.50
C ILE A 271 8.65 -2.03 -13.61
N CYS A 272 8.36 -0.76 -13.28
CA CYS A 272 8.06 0.27 -14.29
C CYS A 272 9.21 0.46 -15.30
N TYR A 273 10.43 0.37 -14.84
CA TYR A 273 11.63 0.63 -15.66
C TYR A 273 12.34 -0.62 -16.16
N ALA A 274 11.70 -1.79 -16.01
CA ALA A 274 12.25 -3.08 -16.49
C ALA A 274 12.40 -3.16 -18.01
N GLY A 275 11.62 -2.38 -18.77
CA GLY A 275 11.60 -2.45 -20.24
C GLY A 275 11.06 -3.76 -20.79
N LYS A 276 10.43 -4.60 -19.96
CA LYS A 276 9.91 -5.94 -20.26
C LYS A 276 8.48 -6.07 -19.78
N GLN A 277 7.75 -7.04 -20.33
CA GLN A 277 6.47 -7.44 -19.77
C GLN A 277 6.70 -8.25 -18.47
N LEU A 278 5.76 -8.15 -17.54
CA LEU A 278 5.85 -8.82 -16.24
C LEU A 278 6.12 -10.33 -16.36
N LYS A 279 5.47 -11.01 -17.32
CA LYS A 279 5.65 -12.45 -17.59
C LYS A 279 7.03 -12.85 -18.09
N ASP A 280 7.80 -11.88 -18.62
CA ASP A 280 9.13 -12.10 -19.20
C ASP A 280 10.26 -11.82 -18.20
N LEU A 281 9.91 -11.35 -16.99
CA LEU A 281 10.88 -11.13 -15.92
C LEU A 281 11.36 -12.49 -15.37
N THR A 282 12.68 -12.63 -15.26
CA THR A 282 13.30 -13.82 -14.66
C THR A 282 13.34 -13.70 -13.14
N LYS A 283 13.56 -14.84 -12.47
CA LYS A 283 13.73 -14.87 -11.01
C LYS A 283 14.92 -14.01 -10.56
N GLU A 284 16.02 -14.04 -11.31
CA GLU A 284 17.24 -13.28 -11.01
C GLU A 284 17.00 -11.77 -11.09
N GLU A 285 16.25 -11.30 -12.09
CA GLU A 285 15.85 -9.89 -12.20
C GLU A 285 14.94 -9.49 -11.03
N LEU A 286 13.97 -10.33 -10.68
CA LEU A 286 13.09 -10.08 -9.53
C LEU A 286 13.86 -10.08 -8.20
N GLU A 287 14.89 -10.93 -8.05
CA GLU A 287 15.79 -10.90 -6.89
C GLU A 287 16.48 -9.54 -6.76
N GLU A 288 16.99 -8.99 -7.86
CA GLU A 288 17.59 -7.64 -7.86
C GLU A 288 16.56 -6.55 -7.48
N TYR A 289 15.32 -6.66 -7.97
CA TYR A 289 14.26 -5.69 -7.65
C TYR A 289 13.86 -5.77 -6.18
N VAL A 290 13.80 -6.96 -5.60
CA VAL A 290 13.59 -7.15 -4.16
C VAL A 290 14.75 -6.58 -3.36
N ARG A 291 15.99 -6.82 -3.78
CA ARG A 291 17.19 -6.25 -3.13
C ARG A 291 17.12 -4.72 -3.11
N PHE A 292 16.70 -4.12 -4.22
CA PHE A 292 16.47 -2.67 -4.29
C PHE A 292 15.35 -2.22 -3.34
N GLY A 293 14.21 -2.91 -3.32
CA GLY A 293 13.11 -2.65 -2.38
C GLY A 293 13.55 -2.74 -0.91
N ASN A 294 14.33 -3.78 -0.55
CA ASN A 294 14.89 -3.94 0.79
C ASN A 294 15.82 -2.76 1.16
N ALA A 295 16.61 -2.25 0.22
CA ALA A 295 17.46 -1.09 0.44
C ALA A 295 16.61 0.17 0.68
N VAL A 296 15.53 0.38 -0.10
CA VAL A 296 14.61 1.52 0.10
C VAL A 296 13.93 1.42 1.47
N ALA A 297 13.45 0.24 1.86
CA ALA A 297 12.85 0.01 3.18
C ALA A 297 13.82 0.34 4.32
N SER A 298 15.09 -0.05 4.21
CA SER A 298 16.11 0.19 5.23
C SER A 298 16.47 1.68 5.43
N LEU A 299 16.09 2.53 4.50
CA LEU A 299 16.24 4.00 4.62
C LEU A 299 15.02 4.67 5.24
N CYS A 300 13.91 3.94 5.37
CA CYS A 300 12.66 4.43 5.94
C CYS A 300 12.56 4.19 7.47
N VAL A 301 13.38 3.28 8.01
CA VAL A 301 13.37 2.85 9.43
C VAL A 301 14.42 3.54 10.27
#